data_9c6e2155c7a0cbe5a7aa0be80efe009f
#
_entry.id   9c6e2155c7a0cbe5a7aa0be80efe009f
#
_cell.length_a   1.000
_cell.length_b   1.000
_cell.length_c   1.000
_cell.angle_alpha   90.00
_cell.angle_beta   90.00
_cell.angle_gamma   90.00
#
_symmetry.space_group_name_H-M   'P 1'
#
loop_
_entity.id
_entity.type
_entity.pdbx_description
1 polymer ?
#
loop_
_entity_poly.entity_id
_entity_poly.type
_entity_poly.pdbx_seq_one_letter_code
_entity_poly.pdbx_strand_id
1 'polypeptide(L)'
;MLTIDEKTLNQMEAQHPGIRETIVYFEEATVPACTRCGSSDTANVGCGVVGRTIYIASATTKFRLIPNSPAPGRYSCNACGKFFD
;
A
#
# COMPACT_ATOMS: atom_id res chain seq x y z
N MET A 1 8.73 -5.26 -1.67
CA MET A 1 9.85 -4.41 -2.09
C MET A 1 9.43 -2.95 -2.09
N LEU A 2 10.27 -2.07 -1.55
CA LEU A 2 10.01 -0.64 -1.61
C LEU A 2 10.21 -0.12 -3.03
N THR A 3 9.36 0.82 -3.44
CA THR A 3 9.37 1.38 -4.80
C THR A 3 10.10 2.72 -4.87
N ILE A 4 10.69 3.17 -3.76
CA ILE A 4 11.44 4.40 -3.66
C ILE A 4 12.82 4.14 -3.10
N ASP A 5 13.76 5.08 -3.33
CA ASP A 5 15.11 4.97 -2.80
C ASP A 5 15.18 5.50 -1.35
N GLU A 6 16.30 5.26 -0.72
CA GLU A 6 16.53 5.66 0.68
C GLU A 6 16.50 7.17 0.84
N LYS A 7 17.02 7.91 -0.12
CA LYS A 7 17.04 9.37 -0.09
C LYS A 7 15.62 9.94 -0.08
N THR A 8 14.75 9.43 -0.96
CA THR A 8 13.35 9.84 -1.01
C THR A 8 12.63 9.49 0.28
N LEU A 9 12.89 8.29 0.81
CA LEU A 9 12.30 7.85 2.07
C LEU A 9 12.69 8.77 3.23
N ASN A 10 13.95 9.19 3.28
CA ASN A 10 14.41 10.12 4.30
C ASN A 10 13.73 11.48 4.20
N GLN A 11 13.48 11.96 2.98
CA GLN A 11 12.74 13.21 2.76
C GLN A 11 11.29 13.08 3.22
N MET A 12 10.65 11.96 2.96
CA MET A 12 9.28 11.69 3.41
C MET A 12 9.21 11.64 4.94
N GLU A 13 10.18 11.02 5.59
CA GLU A 13 10.26 10.96 7.04
C GLU A 13 10.40 12.34 7.66
N ALA A 14 11.13 13.24 7.02
CA ALA A 14 11.28 14.61 7.50
C ALA A 14 9.94 15.37 7.44
N GLN A 15 9.12 15.12 6.43
CA GLN A 15 7.81 15.77 6.26
C GLN A 15 6.71 15.10 7.08
N HIS A 16 6.79 13.79 7.24
CA HIS A 16 5.80 12.97 7.94
C HIS A 16 6.48 12.04 8.92
N PRO A 17 6.84 12.51 10.14
CA PRO A 17 7.52 11.67 11.12
C PRO A 17 6.74 10.39 11.40
N GLY A 18 7.45 9.26 11.40
CA GLY A 18 6.86 7.93 11.59
C GLY A 18 6.42 7.25 10.31
N ILE A 19 6.53 7.91 9.16
CA ILE A 19 6.07 7.30 7.89
C ILE A 19 6.94 6.11 7.50
N ARG A 20 8.23 6.15 7.78
CA ARG A 20 9.15 5.03 7.50
C ARG A 20 8.68 3.75 8.19
N GLU A 21 8.32 3.84 9.46
CA GLU A 21 7.82 2.69 10.21
C GLU A 21 6.52 2.16 9.64
N THR A 22 5.62 3.07 9.22
CA THR A 22 4.34 2.71 8.62
C THR A 22 4.55 2.01 7.27
N ILE A 23 5.46 2.52 6.44
CA ILE A 23 5.78 1.91 5.15
C ILE A 23 6.36 0.51 5.35
N VAL A 24 7.29 0.35 6.28
CA VAL A 24 7.87 -0.96 6.60
C VAL A 24 6.81 -1.92 7.12
N TYR A 25 5.89 -1.43 7.96
CA TYR A 25 4.78 -2.24 8.45
C TYR A 25 3.98 -2.84 7.30
N PHE A 26 3.60 -2.04 6.30
CA PHE A 26 2.85 -2.53 5.15
C PHE A 26 3.70 -3.45 4.27
N GLU A 27 4.97 -3.11 4.04
CA GLU A 27 5.87 -3.91 3.22
C GLU A 27 6.07 -5.31 3.78
N GLU A 28 6.14 -5.44 5.10
CA GLU A 28 6.34 -6.71 5.79
C GLU A 28 5.05 -7.42 6.17
N ALA A 29 3.89 -6.76 5.99
CA ALA A 29 2.61 -7.35 6.36
C ALA A 29 2.29 -8.57 5.49
N THR A 30 1.69 -9.58 6.12
CA THR A 30 1.20 -10.75 5.39
C THR A 30 -0.17 -10.42 4.80
N VAL A 31 -0.27 -10.42 3.47
CA VAL A 31 -1.52 -10.20 2.75
C VAL A 31 -1.94 -11.53 2.11
N PRO A 32 -3.21 -11.95 2.27
CA PRO A 32 -3.64 -13.22 1.68
C PRO A 32 -3.51 -13.22 0.15
N ALA A 33 -3.31 -14.41 -0.41
CA ALA A 33 -3.28 -14.58 -1.85
C ALA A 33 -4.64 -14.22 -2.46
N CYS A 34 -4.62 -13.76 -3.70
CA CYS A 34 -5.84 -13.41 -4.42
C CYS A 34 -6.76 -14.63 -4.55
N THR A 35 -8.03 -14.46 -4.18
CA THR A 35 -9.03 -15.52 -4.26
C THR A 35 -9.50 -15.75 -5.69
N ARG A 36 -9.14 -14.88 -6.62
CA ARG A 36 -9.59 -14.95 -8.02
C ARG A 36 -8.53 -15.56 -8.95
N CYS A 37 -7.26 -15.17 -8.79
CA CYS A 37 -6.18 -15.67 -9.66
C CYS A 37 -5.09 -16.43 -8.90
N GLY A 38 -5.14 -16.45 -7.57
CA GLY A 38 -4.19 -17.19 -6.76
C GLY A 38 -2.83 -16.53 -6.58
N SER A 39 -2.63 -15.32 -7.13
CA SER A 39 -1.35 -14.63 -7.02
C SER A 39 -1.09 -14.19 -5.57
N SER A 40 0.16 -14.25 -5.15
CA SER A 40 0.59 -13.71 -3.86
C SER A 40 0.98 -12.23 -3.93
N ASP A 41 0.94 -11.62 -5.11
CA ASP A 41 1.24 -10.21 -5.31
C ASP A 41 0.01 -9.36 -5.00
N THR A 42 -0.26 -9.17 -3.72
CA THR A 42 -1.45 -8.52 -3.20
C THR A 42 -1.10 -7.36 -2.28
N ALA A 43 -2.07 -6.50 -2.01
CA ALA A 43 -1.87 -5.29 -1.22
C ALA A 43 -3.07 -5.02 -0.31
N ASN A 44 -2.81 -4.37 0.82
CA ASN A 44 -3.87 -3.79 1.64
C ASN A 44 -4.50 -2.60 0.93
N VAL A 45 -5.78 -2.34 1.18
CA VAL A 45 -6.52 -1.23 0.58
C VAL A 45 -6.85 -0.20 1.65
N GLY A 46 -6.53 1.06 1.38
CA GLY A 46 -6.91 2.19 2.22
C GLY A 46 -7.84 3.13 1.47
N CYS A 47 -8.75 3.77 2.19
CA CYS A 47 -9.73 4.71 1.64
C CYS A 47 -9.47 6.13 2.12
N GLY A 48 -9.86 7.11 1.31
CA GLY A 48 -9.73 8.51 1.65
C GLY A 48 -8.34 9.05 1.34
N VAL A 49 -8.25 10.37 1.16
CA VAL A 49 -7.00 11.03 0.80
C VAL A 49 -6.52 11.88 1.96
N VAL A 50 -5.43 11.47 2.58
CA VAL A 50 -4.61 12.32 3.45
C VAL A 50 -3.18 12.23 2.90
N GLY A 51 -2.40 13.30 2.99
CA GLY A 51 -1.07 13.36 2.39
C GLY A 51 -0.18 12.18 2.75
N ARG A 52 -0.27 11.72 3.98
CA ARG A 52 0.51 10.58 4.46
C ARG A 52 0.21 9.29 3.70
N THR A 53 -1.07 9.00 3.43
CA THR A 53 -1.43 7.76 2.71
C THR A 53 -1.00 7.77 1.26
N ILE A 54 -0.96 8.94 0.63
CA ILE A 54 -0.45 9.09 -0.73
C ILE A 54 1.03 8.66 -0.79
N TYR A 55 1.82 9.11 0.17
CA TYR A 55 3.24 8.75 0.24
C TYR A 55 3.44 7.26 0.52
N ILE A 56 2.63 6.69 1.40
CA ILE A 56 2.69 5.24 1.68
C ILE A 56 2.38 4.44 0.41
N ALA A 57 1.33 4.80 -0.30
CA ALA A 57 0.93 4.10 -1.52
C ALA A 57 1.99 4.20 -2.62
N SER A 58 2.75 5.30 -2.68
CA SER A 58 3.81 5.48 -3.66
C SER A 58 5.10 4.75 -3.28
N ALA A 59 5.26 4.37 -2.03
CA ALA A 59 6.51 3.81 -1.52
C ALA A 59 6.54 2.27 -1.47
N THR A 60 5.40 1.63 -1.54
CA THR A 60 5.30 0.17 -1.46
C THR A 60 4.20 -0.36 -2.37
N THR A 61 4.38 -1.57 -2.89
CA THR A 61 3.35 -2.28 -3.67
C THR A 61 2.33 -2.98 -2.77
N LYS A 62 2.50 -2.92 -1.46
CA LYS A 62 1.63 -3.61 -0.49
C LYS A 62 0.51 -2.73 0.04
N PHE A 63 0.37 -1.51 -0.47
CA PHE A 63 -0.70 -0.60 -0.07
C PHE A 63 -1.29 0.06 -1.32
N ARG A 64 -2.61 -0.04 -1.46
CA ARG A 64 -3.35 0.61 -2.55
C ARG A 64 -4.32 1.63 -1.99
N LEU A 65 -4.30 2.84 -2.52
CA LEU A 65 -5.16 3.94 -2.07
C LEU A 65 -6.35 4.10 -3.01
N ILE A 66 -7.54 4.14 -2.43
CA ILE A 66 -8.79 4.46 -3.13
C ILE A 66 -9.25 5.84 -2.64
N PRO A 67 -9.10 6.91 -3.42
CA PRO A 67 -9.27 8.26 -2.91
C PRO A 67 -10.70 8.71 -2.69
N ASN A 68 -11.65 8.30 -3.51
CA ASN A 68 -12.95 8.95 -3.58
C ASN A 68 -14.15 8.03 -3.42
N SER A 69 -13.97 6.79 -2.98
CA SER A 69 -15.08 5.86 -2.84
C SER A 69 -14.83 4.88 -1.72
N PRO A 70 -15.88 4.22 -1.21
CA PRO A 70 -15.70 3.11 -0.29
C PRO A 70 -14.84 2.03 -0.91
N ALA A 71 -14.03 1.36 -0.10
CA ALA A 71 -13.17 0.29 -0.60
C ALA A 71 -14.03 -0.85 -1.17
N PRO A 72 -13.77 -1.28 -2.42
CA PRO A 72 -14.50 -2.41 -3.00
C PRO A 72 -14.09 -3.76 -2.42
N GLY A 73 -13.07 -3.79 -1.56
CA GLY A 73 -12.58 -4.97 -0.87
C GLY A 73 -11.50 -4.59 0.10
N ARG A 74 -11.12 -5.50 0.99
CA ARG A 74 -10.05 -5.27 1.97
C ARG A 74 -8.67 -5.30 1.32
N TYR A 75 -8.55 -6.07 0.25
CA TYR A 75 -7.28 -6.33 -0.42
C TYR A 75 -7.41 -6.13 -1.92
N SER A 76 -6.28 -5.91 -2.56
CA SER A 76 -6.19 -5.71 -4.00
C SER A 76 -5.13 -6.65 -4.55
N CYS A 77 -5.38 -7.24 -5.71
CA CYS A 77 -4.40 -8.05 -6.40
C CYS A 77 -3.67 -7.21 -7.45
N ASN A 78 -2.34 -7.16 -7.37
CA ASN A 78 -1.53 -6.42 -8.33
C ASN A 78 -1.39 -7.16 -9.66
N ALA A 79 -1.62 -8.49 -9.67
CA ALA A 79 -1.51 -9.30 -10.87
C ALA A 79 -2.75 -9.21 -11.76
N CYS A 80 -3.95 -9.35 -11.18
CA CYS A 80 -5.20 -9.34 -11.96
C CYS A 80 -6.00 -8.04 -11.81
N GLY A 81 -5.61 -7.16 -10.92
CA GLY A 81 -6.27 -5.87 -10.71
C GLY A 81 -7.62 -5.94 -10.00
N LYS A 82 -7.99 -7.08 -9.45
CA LYS A 82 -9.28 -7.25 -8.76
C LYS A 82 -9.15 -7.03 -7.27
N PHE A 83 -10.27 -6.65 -6.66
CA PHE A 83 -10.37 -6.52 -5.20
C PHE A 83 -10.98 -7.78 -4.61
N PHE A 84 -10.61 -8.10 -3.38
CA PHE A 84 -11.14 -9.26 -2.65
C PHE A 84 -11.07 -9.02 -1.14
N ASP A 85 -11.74 -9.86 -0.39
CA ASP A 85 -11.73 -9.81 1.08
C ASP A 85 -11.00 -11.00 1.70
#